data_bd1354c5ea759a1b4ea33aeb2be1f76f
#
_entry.id   bd1354c5ea759a1b4ea33aeb2be1f76f
#
_cell.length_a   1.000
_cell.length_b   1.000
_cell.length_c   1.000
_cell.angle_alpha   90.00
_cell.angle_beta   90.00
_cell.angle_gamma   90.00
#
_symmetry.space_group_name_H-M   'P 1'
#
loop_
_entity.id
_entity.type
_entity.pdbx_description
1 polymer ?
#
loop_
_entity_poly.entity_id
_entity_poly.type
_entity_poly.pdbx_seq_one_letter_code
_entity_poly.pdbx_strand_id
1 'polypeptide(L)'
;MSDDFQFQAPASAEILIVEDEPKLAELLQKYLAAAGYGARHVARGDQALDAVRERRPDLILLDIMLPGLDGWEICRQLRTFSDVPVLMLTARAEEEDRLRGLELGADDYISKAPFSPREIVARVKAMLRRNRHLQRLGGPVDATDTATSPLLIDELRHQASVRGEALNLTPLELRLLKTFADAPGQVFSREQLLNHLHDDDRSVTDRAIDTHIKNLRRKLEPFFPGHNAIQAVYGVGYCFELPA
;
A
#
# COMPACT_ATOMS: atom_id res chain seq x y z
N MET A 1 46.46 -10.88 9.19
CA MET A 1 45.46 -10.72 8.14
C MET A 1 44.14 -10.62 8.86
N SER A 2 43.71 -9.38 9.12
CA SER A 2 42.46 -9.08 9.83
C SER A 2 41.40 -8.85 8.78
N ASP A 3 40.45 -9.79 8.68
CA ASP A 3 39.26 -9.63 7.87
C ASP A 3 38.33 -8.62 8.58
N ASP A 4 38.38 -7.37 8.13
CA ASP A 4 37.36 -6.37 8.44
C ASP A 4 36.07 -6.75 7.72
N PHE A 5 35.25 -7.55 8.36
CA PHE A 5 33.83 -7.68 8.02
C PHE A 5 33.16 -6.34 8.31
N GLN A 6 33.17 -5.44 7.34
CA GLN A 6 32.30 -4.26 7.37
C GLN A 6 30.85 -4.71 7.38
N PHE A 7 30.25 -4.65 8.55
CA PHE A 7 28.81 -4.78 8.74
C PHE A 7 28.15 -3.58 8.02
N GLN A 8 27.81 -3.77 6.76
CA GLN A 8 26.98 -2.82 6.01
C GLN A 8 25.62 -2.83 6.68
N ALA A 9 25.31 -1.78 7.45
CA ALA A 9 23.98 -1.58 8.01
C ALA A 9 22.96 -1.65 6.85
N PRO A 10 21.85 -2.39 7.00
CA PRO A 10 20.86 -2.49 5.95
C PRO A 10 20.37 -1.10 5.58
N ALA A 11 20.33 -0.80 4.29
CA ALA A 11 19.88 0.49 3.77
C ALA A 11 18.59 0.91 4.49
N SER A 12 18.62 2.07 5.16
CA SER A 12 17.45 2.60 5.86
C SER A 12 16.38 2.89 4.81
N ALA A 13 15.13 2.47 5.07
CA ALA A 13 14.04 2.78 4.15
C ALA A 13 13.92 4.30 3.98
N GLU A 14 13.63 4.72 2.76
CA GLU A 14 13.48 6.12 2.39
C GLU A 14 12.01 6.52 2.28
N ILE A 15 11.65 7.58 2.98
CA ILE A 15 10.29 8.10 3.04
C ILE A 15 10.24 9.45 2.32
N LEU A 16 9.30 9.60 1.39
CA LEU A 16 9.00 10.89 0.78
C LEU A 16 7.90 11.56 1.60
N ILE A 17 8.20 12.75 2.11
CA ILE A 17 7.23 13.62 2.79
C ILE A 17 6.78 14.68 1.79
N VAL A 18 5.48 14.73 1.51
CA VAL A 18 4.85 15.77 0.68
C VAL A 18 3.95 16.59 1.59
N GLU A 19 4.43 17.77 1.98
CA GLU A 19 3.83 18.60 3.05
C GLU A 19 4.23 20.05 2.81
N ASP A 20 3.28 20.98 2.79
CA ASP A 20 3.55 22.39 2.52
C ASP A 20 3.95 23.18 3.75
N GLU A 21 3.67 22.68 4.96
CA GLU A 21 4.07 23.32 6.22
C GLU A 21 5.51 22.92 6.60
N PRO A 22 6.51 23.84 6.50
CA PRO A 22 7.92 23.48 6.73
C PRO A 22 8.20 22.96 8.15
N LYS A 23 7.52 23.54 9.15
CA LYS A 23 7.69 23.14 10.56
C LYS A 23 7.24 21.70 10.79
N LEU A 24 6.13 21.31 10.16
CA LEU A 24 5.60 19.96 10.25
C LEU A 24 6.51 18.97 9.51
N ALA A 25 6.97 19.34 8.31
CA ALA A 25 7.92 18.53 7.56
C ALA A 25 9.23 18.29 8.32
N GLU A 26 9.82 19.33 8.90
CA GLU A 26 11.03 19.21 9.74
C GLU A 26 10.80 18.31 10.97
N LEU A 27 9.64 18.44 11.61
CA LEU A 27 9.29 17.62 12.76
C LEU A 27 9.18 16.14 12.35
N LEU A 28 8.49 15.85 11.25
CA LEU A 28 8.38 14.50 10.71
C LEU A 28 9.76 13.92 10.34
N GLN A 29 10.60 14.70 9.66
CA GLN A 29 11.97 14.26 9.33
C GLN A 29 12.78 13.90 10.59
N LYS A 30 12.72 14.71 11.65
CA LYS A 30 13.40 14.42 12.93
C LYS A 30 12.93 13.12 13.57
N TYR A 31 11.61 12.89 13.61
CA TYR A 31 11.05 11.68 14.22
C TYR A 31 11.34 10.42 13.37
N LEU A 32 11.31 10.54 12.06
CA LEU A 32 11.65 9.44 11.15
C LEU A 32 13.14 9.11 11.22
N ALA A 33 14.03 10.12 11.25
CA ALA A 33 15.46 9.93 11.42
C ALA A 33 15.79 9.26 12.76
N ALA A 34 15.13 9.69 13.85
CA ALA A 34 15.27 9.05 15.17
C ALA A 34 14.80 7.58 15.17
N ALA A 35 13.89 7.21 14.28
CA ALA A 35 13.43 5.84 14.09
C ALA A 35 14.29 5.03 13.08
N GLY A 36 15.37 5.64 12.54
CA GLY A 36 16.30 4.99 11.61
C GLY A 36 15.88 5.00 10.15
N TYR A 37 15.00 5.93 9.74
CA TYR A 37 14.54 6.10 8.37
C TYR A 37 15.17 7.32 7.70
N GLY A 38 15.49 7.21 6.41
CA GLY A 38 15.78 8.37 5.56
C GLY A 38 14.48 9.09 5.20
N ALA A 39 14.53 10.44 5.10
CA ALA A 39 13.36 11.20 4.70
C ALA A 39 13.74 12.35 3.76
N ARG A 40 13.05 12.40 2.61
CA ARG A 40 13.08 13.53 1.66
C ARG A 40 11.80 14.33 1.81
N HIS A 41 11.88 15.63 1.52
CA HIS A 41 10.74 16.54 1.63
C HIS A 41 10.49 17.27 0.31
N VAL A 42 9.22 17.39 -0.05
CA VAL A 42 8.69 18.19 -1.15
C VAL A 42 7.54 19.04 -0.61
N ALA A 43 7.61 20.36 -0.83
CA ALA A 43 6.64 21.29 -0.28
C ALA A 43 5.43 21.55 -1.20
N ARG A 44 5.45 21.05 -2.42
CA ARG A 44 4.42 21.32 -3.43
C ARG A 44 3.96 20.04 -4.09
N GLY A 45 2.63 19.91 -4.24
CA GLY A 45 2.03 18.73 -4.82
C GLY A 45 2.39 18.49 -6.28
N ASP A 46 2.59 19.56 -7.07
CA ASP A 46 2.99 19.47 -8.47
C ASP A 46 4.41 18.90 -8.69
N GLN A 47 5.25 18.85 -7.65
CA GLN A 47 6.59 18.26 -7.68
C GLN A 47 6.61 16.80 -7.16
N ALA A 48 5.54 16.33 -6.54
CA ALA A 48 5.52 15.04 -5.84
C ALA A 48 5.73 13.85 -6.78
N LEU A 49 5.04 13.83 -7.92
CA LEU A 49 5.12 12.72 -8.86
C LEU A 49 6.49 12.60 -9.52
N ASP A 50 7.14 13.73 -9.82
CA ASP A 50 8.49 13.75 -10.39
C ASP A 50 9.51 13.30 -9.35
N ALA A 51 9.39 13.72 -8.09
CA ALA A 51 10.23 13.23 -7.01
C ALA A 51 10.14 11.71 -6.81
N VAL A 52 8.96 11.10 -7.03
CA VAL A 52 8.79 9.63 -7.00
C VAL A 52 9.45 8.97 -8.21
N ARG A 53 9.35 9.57 -9.40
CA ARG A 53 9.97 9.02 -10.63
C ARG A 53 11.48 9.08 -10.60
N GLU A 54 12.04 10.20 -10.10
CA GLU A 54 13.49 10.37 -9.97
C GLU A 54 14.10 9.33 -9.03
N ARG A 55 13.45 9.12 -7.90
CA ARG A 55 13.88 8.14 -6.91
C ARG A 55 12.69 7.57 -6.18
N ARG A 56 12.37 6.30 -6.45
CA ARG A 56 11.24 5.60 -5.82
C ARG A 56 11.45 5.53 -4.31
N PRO A 57 10.56 6.09 -3.48
CA PRO A 57 10.60 5.92 -2.03
C PRO A 57 10.02 4.57 -1.62
N ASP A 58 10.29 4.15 -0.38
CA ASP A 58 9.68 2.96 0.22
C ASP A 58 8.27 3.23 0.77
N LEU A 59 7.97 4.51 1.08
CA LEU A 59 6.67 4.98 1.55
C LEU A 59 6.53 6.48 1.30
N ILE A 60 5.31 6.94 1.08
CA ILE A 60 4.98 8.35 0.93
C ILE A 60 4.08 8.78 2.10
N LEU A 61 4.49 9.83 2.82
CA LEU A 61 3.61 10.62 3.67
C LEU A 61 3.07 11.76 2.84
N LEU A 62 1.76 11.82 2.65
CA LEU A 62 1.13 12.73 1.69
C LEU A 62 0.08 13.59 2.38
N ASP A 63 0.32 14.89 2.44
CA ASP A 63 -0.75 15.81 2.82
C ASP A 63 -1.80 15.92 1.71
N ILE A 64 -3.02 16.16 2.12
CA ILE A 64 -4.14 16.38 1.20
C ILE A 64 -4.12 17.81 0.67
N MET A 65 -3.92 18.76 1.55
CA MET A 65 -4.06 20.19 1.27
C MET A 65 -2.73 20.78 0.79
N LEU A 66 -2.34 20.49 -0.45
CA LEU A 66 -1.08 20.95 -1.01
C LEU A 66 -1.27 22.05 -2.06
N PRO A 67 -0.34 23.00 -2.17
CA PRO A 67 -0.33 23.93 -3.27
C PRO A 67 0.06 23.27 -4.60
N GLY A 68 -0.57 23.68 -5.69
CA GLY A 68 -0.33 23.19 -7.03
C GLY A 68 -1.21 22.00 -7.37
N LEU A 69 -0.92 20.81 -6.86
CA LEU A 69 -1.71 19.60 -7.05
C LEU A 69 -2.12 19.04 -5.68
N ASP A 70 -3.40 18.79 -5.47
CA ASP A 70 -3.89 18.24 -4.21
C ASP A 70 -3.47 16.77 -3.99
N GLY A 71 -3.43 16.33 -2.73
CA GLY A 71 -2.98 14.99 -2.37
C GLY A 71 -3.84 13.87 -2.94
N TRP A 72 -5.11 14.11 -3.19
CA TRP A 72 -6.02 13.16 -3.81
C TRP A 72 -5.63 12.86 -5.26
N GLU A 73 -5.41 13.93 -6.02
CA GLU A 73 -5.04 13.82 -7.41
C GLU A 73 -3.63 13.23 -7.57
N ILE A 74 -2.71 13.58 -6.64
CA ILE A 74 -1.38 12.95 -6.57
C ILE A 74 -1.53 11.45 -6.37
N CYS A 75 -2.33 11.00 -5.39
CA CYS A 75 -2.54 9.59 -5.11
C CYS A 75 -3.14 8.87 -6.32
N ARG A 76 -4.15 9.46 -6.96
CA ARG A 76 -4.79 8.90 -8.15
C ARG A 76 -3.80 8.72 -9.31
N GLN A 77 -2.99 9.74 -9.59
CA GLN A 77 -1.98 9.68 -10.66
C GLN A 77 -0.86 8.71 -10.32
N LEU A 78 -0.41 8.70 -9.06
CA LEU A 78 0.61 7.77 -8.58
C LEU A 78 0.21 6.32 -8.87
N ARG A 79 -1.03 5.94 -8.60
CA ARG A 79 -1.54 4.58 -8.81
C ARG A 79 -1.58 4.14 -10.27
N THR A 80 -1.37 5.04 -11.22
CA THR A 80 -1.24 4.66 -12.63
C THR A 80 0.12 4.04 -12.97
N PHE A 81 1.16 4.29 -12.14
CA PHE A 81 2.53 3.85 -12.42
C PHE A 81 3.31 3.32 -11.20
N SER A 82 2.76 3.42 -9.98
CA SER A 82 3.47 3.04 -8.76
C SER A 82 2.56 2.44 -7.70
N ASP A 83 3.07 1.40 -7.04
CA ASP A 83 2.43 0.70 -5.91
C ASP A 83 3.06 1.08 -4.57
N VAL A 84 3.84 2.17 -4.53
CA VAL A 84 4.46 2.65 -3.29
C VAL A 84 3.38 2.92 -2.25
N PRO A 85 3.52 2.41 -1.02
CA PRO A 85 2.57 2.66 0.06
C PRO A 85 2.41 4.16 0.32
N VAL A 86 1.16 4.61 0.45
CA VAL A 86 0.80 6.01 0.74
C VAL A 86 0.06 6.08 2.06
N LEU A 87 0.62 6.80 3.02
CA LEU A 87 -0.04 7.23 4.25
C LEU A 87 -0.47 8.68 4.09
N MET A 88 -1.77 8.91 4.02
CA MET A 88 -2.30 10.26 3.89
C MET A 88 -2.36 10.98 5.23
N LEU A 89 -1.98 12.25 5.23
CA LEU A 89 -2.10 13.16 6.37
C LEU A 89 -3.27 14.12 6.12
N THR A 90 -4.15 14.29 7.10
CA THR A 90 -5.30 15.18 6.95
C THR A 90 -5.49 16.05 8.17
N ALA A 91 -5.78 17.34 7.95
CA ALA A 91 -6.20 18.25 9.01
C ALA A 91 -7.65 18.01 9.44
N ARG A 92 -8.47 17.41 8.59
CA ARG A 92 -9.89 17.15 8.84
C ARG A 92 -10.12 15.68 9.11
N ALA A 93 -10.74 15.40 10.25
CA ALA A 93 -11.20 14.06 10.62
C ALA A 93 -12.59 13.76 10.05
N GLU A 94 -13.04 14.50 9.02
CA GLU A 94 -14.35 14.27 8.43
C GLU A 94 -14.36 12.91 7.73
N GLU A 95 -15.40 12.16 7.99
CA GLU A 95 -15.58 10.81 7.47
C GLU A 95 -15.54 10.77 5.93
N GLU A 96 -16.07 11.83 5.30
CA GLU A 96 -16.08 11.98 3.84
C GLU A 96 -14.68 12.11 3.23
N ASP A 97 -13.75 12.83 3.86
CA ASP A 97 -12.38 12.98 3.36
C ASP A 97 -11.59 11.68 3.50
N ARG A 98 -11.82 10.93 4.58
CA ARG A 98 -11.22 9.59 4.78
C ARG A 98 -11.72 8.59 3.74
N LEU A 99 -13.01 8.66 3.40
CA LEU A 99 -13.66 7.86 2.37
C LEU A 99 -13.04 8.10 1.01
N ARG A 100 -12.94 9.36 0.63
CA ARG A 100 -12.39 9.78 -0.65
C ARG A 100 -10.93 9.32 -0.84
N GLY A 101 -10.12 9.34 0.23
CA GLY A 101 -8.72 8.92 0.15
C GLY A 101 -8.54 7.43 -0.08
N LEU A 102 -9.32 6.65 0.60
CA LEU A 102 -9.32 5.20 0.40
C LEU A 102 -9.86 4.84 -0.98
N GLU A 103 -10.88 5.56 -1.48
CA GLU A 103 -11.40 5.40 -2.84
C GLU A 103 -10.33 5.71 -3.91
N LEU A 104 -9.35 6.55 -3.62
CA LEU A 104 -8.28 6.92 -4.54
C LEU A 104 -7.03 6.05 -4.44
N GLY A 105 -7.04 5.04 -3.55
CA GLY A 105 -5.98 4.04 -3.45
C GLY A 105 -4.89 4.36 -2.42
N ALA A 106 -5.15 5.21 -1.43
CA ALA A 106 -4.30 5.34 -0.26
C ALA A 106 -4.33 4.04 0.57
N ASP A 107 -3.22 3.71 1.22
CA ASP A 107 -3.11 2.47 2.00
C ASP A 107 -3.48 2.66 3.47
N ASP A 108 -3.32 3.87 4.01
CA ASP A 108 -3.72 4.24 5.36
C ASP A 108 -3.87 5.75 5.48
N TYR A 109 -4.37 6.19 6.62
CA TYR A 109 -4.84 7.53 6.86
C TYR A 109 -4.54 7.95 8.29
N ILE A 110 -4.10 9.19 8.50
CA ILE A 110 -3.86 9.72 9.83
C ILE A 110 -4.33 11.17 9.95
N SER A 111 -5.01 11.48 11.05
CA SER A 111 -5.42 12.85 11.34
C SER A 111 -4.23 13.66 11.85
N LYS A 112 -4.11 14.92 11.38
CA LYS A 112 -3.21 15.92 11.95
C LYS A 112 -3.75 16.54 13.24
N ALA A 113 -4.98 16.21 13.65
CA ALA A 113 -5.59 16.72 14.87
C ALA A 113 -6.27 15.60 15.69
N PRO A 114 -5.77 15.25 16.90
CA PRO A 114 -4.54 15.76 17.50
C PRO A 114 -3.28 15.21 16.80
N PHE A 115 -2.29 16.08 16.56
CA PHE A 115 -1.06 15.67 15.89
C PHE A 115 -0.18 14.80 16.78
N SER A 116 0.12 13.57 16.33
CA SER A 116 0.98 12.63 17.05
C SER A 116 2.11 12.09 16.16
N PRO A 117 3.32 12.70 16.20
CA PRO A 117 4.45 12.19 15.42
C PRO A 117 4.80 10.73 15.74
N ARG A 118 4.59 10.32 17.00
CA ARG A 118 4.83 8.92 17.42
C ARG A 118 3.86 7.95 16.74
N GLU A 119 2.60 8.35 16.57
CA GLU A 119 1.62 7.54 15.86
C GLU A 119 1.99 7.41 14.38
N ILE A 120 2.40 8.51 13.73
CA ILE A 120 2.85 8.50 12.34
C ILE A 120 4.01 7.52 12.17
N VAL A 121 5.04 7.61 13.04
CA VAL A 121 6.18 6.70 12.99
C VAL A 121 5.78 5.24 13.23
N ALA A 122 4.83 4.99 14.13
CA ALA A 122 4.33 3.64 14.38
C ALA A 122 3.64 3.05 13.15
N ARG A 123 2.82 3.86 12.44
CA ARG A 123 2.16 3.45 11.18
C ARG A 123 3.16 3.24 10.05
N VAL A 124 4.09 4.18 9.86
CA VAL A 124 5.20 4.04 8.91
C VAL A 124 5.94 2.74 9.16
N LYS A 125 6.32 2.47 10.42
CA LYS A 125 7.00 1.22 10.81
C LYS A 125 6.16 -0.02 10.50
N ALA A 126 4.85 0.02 10.76
CA ALA A 126 3.95 -1.09 10.46
C ALA A 126 3.84 -1.33 8.95
N MET A 127 3.66 -0.27 8.15
CA MET A 127 3.58 -0.35 6.70
C MET A 127 4.90 -0.83 6.08
N LEU A 128 6.05 -0.30 6.51
CA LEU A 128 7.36 -0.70 6.01
C LEU A 128 7.78 -2.10 6.47
N ARG A 129 7.39 -2.55 7.68
CA ARG A 129 7.65 -3.92 8.13
C ARG A 129 6.99 -4.93 7.20
N ARG A 130 5.77 -4.66 6.77
CA ARG A 130 5.07 -5.44 5.75
C ARG A 130 5.85 -5.48 4.44
N ASN A 131 6.49 -4.37 4.06
CA ASN A 131 7.28 -4.26 2.82
C ASN A 131 8.70 -4.86 2.92
N ARG A 132 9.37 -4.77 4.08
CA ARG A 132 10.75 -5.28 4.29
C ARG A 132 10.86 -6.79 4.43
N HIS A 133 9.82 -7.47 4.87
CA HIS A 133 9.78 -8.93 4.80
C HIS A 133 9.85 -9.41 3.35
N LEU A 134 9.42 -8.56 2.40
CA LEU A 134 9.49 -8.77 0.97
C LEU A 134 10.90 -8.87 0.39
N GLN A 135 11.85 -8.07 0.90
CA GLN A 135 13.19 -7.94 0.30
C GLN A 135 14.24 -8.90 0.86
N ARG A 136 14.06 -9.44 2.05
CA ARG A 136 15.06 -10.26 2.73
C ARG A 136 15.07 -11.75 2.34
N LEU A 137 14.09 -12.21 1.60
CA LEU A 137 13.96 -13.63 1.20
C LEU A 137 14.13 -13.85 -0.30
N GLY A 138 14.84 -12.96 -1.00
CA GLY A 138 15.17 -13.09 -2.42
C GLY A 138 16.15 -14.22 -2.73
N GLY A 139 15.77 -15.44 -2.47
CA GLY A 139 16.39 -16.65 -3.00
C GLY A 139 15.43 -17.31 -4.00
N PRO A 140 15.94 -18.08 -4.99
CA PRO A 140 15.07 -18.78 -5.92
C PRO A 140 14.15 -19.73 -5.15
N VAL A 141 12.86 -19.66 -5.44
CA VAL A 141 11.87 -20.63 -4.92
C VAL A 141 12.16 -21.94 -5.62
N ASP A 142 12.63 -22.94 -4.88
CA ASP A 142 12.60 -24.31 -5.35
C ASP A 142 11.13 -24.67 -5.64
N ALA A 143 10.83 -24.83 -6.92
CA ALA A 143 9.53 -25.25 -7.43
C ALA A 143 9.34 -26.74 -7.15
N THR A 144 9.06 -27.08 -5.89
CA THR A 144 8.60 -28.43 -5.56
C THR A 144 7.35 -28.32 -4.71
N ASP A 145 6.28 -28.83 -5.30
CA ASP A 145 4.94 -29.05 -4.75
C ASP A 145 4.01 -27.84 -4.62
N THR A 146 3.32 -27.53 -5.71
CA THR A 146 1.84 -27.58 -5.82
C THR A 146 1.44 -27.20 -7.24
N ALA A 147 1.51 -28.14 -8.14
CA ALA A 147 0.95 -28.03 -9.47
C ALA A 147 -0.58 -28.06 -9.37
N THR A 148 -1.23 -26.88 -9.36
CA THR A 148 -2.61 -26.75 -9.91
C THR A 148 -3.18 -25.32 -9.89
N SER A 149 -2.66 -24.38 -9.10
CA SER A 149 -3.19 -23.01 -9.12
C SER A 149 -2.26 -22.07 -9.92
N PRO A 150 -2.78 -21.33 -10.89
CA PRO A 150 -1.98 -20.33 -11.62
C PRO A 150 -1.58 -19.15 -10.73
N LEU A 151 -2.22 -18.96 -9.59
CA LEU A 151 -1.96 -17.91 -8.61
C LEU A 151 -1.21 -18.49 -7.41
N LEU A 152 -0.04 -17.92 -7.11
CA LEU A 152 0.74 -18.20 -5.92
C LEU A 152 0.79 -16.95 -5.04
N ILE A 153 0.50 -17.12 -3.75
CA ILE A 153 0.61 -16.06 -2.75
C ILE A 153 1.63 -16.52 -1.72
N ASP A 154 2.75 -15.82 -1.66
CA ASP A 154 3.79 -16.02 -0.65
C ASP A 154 3.56 -15.06 0.51
N GLU A 155 2.97 -15.56 1.59
CA GLU A 155 2.69 -14.74 2.77
C GLU A 155 3.96 -14.27 3.48
N LEU A 156 4.99 -15.10 3.50
CA LEU A 156 6.26 -14.77 4.15
C LEU A 156 6.96 -13.64 3.40
N ARG A 157 6.83 -13.64 2.08
CA ARG A 157 7.39 -12.61 1.21
C ARG A 157 6.40 -11.48 0.91
N HIS A 158 5.12 -11.62 1.33
CA HIS A 158 4.03 -10.73 0.96
C HIS A 158 3.99 -10.44 -0.55
N GLN A 159 4.18 -11.45 -1.34
CA GLN A 159 4.17 -11.37 -2.80
C GLN A 159 3.08 -12.27 -3.36
N ALA A 160 2.54 -11.85 -4.49
CA ALA A 160 1.72 -12.72 -5.29
C ALA A 160 2.31 -12.81 -6.69
N SER A 161 2.17 -13.96 -7.31
CA SER A 161 2.54 -14.18 -8.70
C SER A 161 1.47 -14.99 -9.40
N VAL A 162 1.32 -14.74 -10.70
CA VAL A 162 0.45 -15.52 -11.56
C VAL A 162 1.33 -16.15 -12.64
N ARG A 163 1.31 -17.48 -12.72
CA ARG A 163 2.14 -18.26 -13.65
C ARG A 163 3.65 -17.91 -13.59
N GLY A 164 4.14 -17.59 -12.38
CA GLY A 164 5.53 -17.20 -12.14
C GLY A 164 5.85 -15.72 -12.38
N GLU A 165 4.94 -14.93 -12.91
CA GLU A 165 5.09 -13.48 -13.06
C GLU A 165 4.58 -12.75 -11.82
N ALA A 166 5.41 -11.86 -11.26
CA ALA A 166 5.09 -11.13 -10.04
C ALA A 166 3.96 -10.12 -10.27
N LEU A 167 2.99 -10.09 -9.34
CA LEU A 167 1.95 -9.07 -9.26
C LEU A 167 2.45 -7.91 -8.39
N ASN A 168 2.48 -6.71 -8.96
CA ASN A 168 2.78 -5.49 -8.21
C ASN A 168 1.54 -5.03 -7.43
N LEU A 169 1.36 -5.54 -6.22
CA LEU A 169 0.22 -5.23 -5.36
C LEU A 169 0.63 -4.30 -4.22
N THR A 170 -0.26 -3.36 -3.87
CA THR A 170 -0.13 -2.65 -2.60
C THR A 170 -0.38 -3.63 -1.44
N PRO A 171 0.07 -3.35 -0.22
CA PRO A 171 -0.16 -4.22 0.93
C PRO A 171 -1.64 -4.55 1.16
N LEU A 172 -2.53 -3.62 0.85
CA LEU A 172 -3.97 -3.76 0.97
C LEU A 172 -4.57 -4.67 -0.11
N GLU A 173 -4.13 -4.49 -1.35
CA GLU A 173 -4.53 -5.34 -2.48
C GLU A 173 -4.07 -6.79 -2.30
N LEU A 174 -2.86 -6.99 -1.76
CA LEU A 174 -2.35 -8.32 -1.45
C LEU A 174 -3.21 -9.02 -0.40
N ARG A 175 -3.60 -8.30 0.67
CA ARG A 175 -4.50 -8.85 1.70
C ARG A 175 -5.88 -9.19 1.12
N LEU A 176 -6.44 -8.33 0.28
CA LEU A 176 -7.68 -8.62 -0.42
C LEU A 176 -7.57 -9.88 -1.27
N LEU A 177 -6.52 -9.95 -2.09
CA LEU A 177 -6.28 -11.12 -2.94
C LEU A 177 -6.13 -12.40 -2.12
N LYS A 178 -5.42 -12.32 -0.99
CA LYS A 178 -5.28 -13.45 -0.06
C LYS A 178 -6.63 -13.88 0.50
N THR A 179 -7.42 -12.95 1.05
CA THR A 179 -8.76 -13.25 1.58
C THR A 179 -9.62 -13.98 0.55
N PHE A 180 -9.56 -13.57 -0.69
CA PHE A 180 -10.27 -14.24 -1.78
C PHE A 180 -9.69 -15.59 -2.15
N ALA A 181 -8.36 -15.72 -2.22
CA ALA A 181 -7.69 -16.95 -2.60
C ALA A 181 -7.83 -18.05 -1.53
N ASP A 182 -7.96 -17.68 -0.25
CA ASP A 182 -8.19 -18.63 0.86
C ASP A 182 -9.59 -19.24 0.82
N ALA A 183 -10.55 -18.61 0.11
CA ALA A 183 -11.92 -19.10 0.00
C ALA A 183 -12.50 -18.83 -1.42
N PRO A 184 -11.99 -19.53 -2.45
CA PRO A 184 -12.47 -19.36 -3.83
C PRO A 184 -13.97 -19.66 -3.96
N GLY A 185 -14.69 -18.85 -4.72
CA GLY A 185 -16.14 -18.97 -4.90
C GLY A 185 -16.98 -18.45 -3.74
N GLN A 186 -16.39 -18.17 -2.58
CA GLN A 186 -17.12 -17.54 -1.49
C GLN A 186 -17.45 -16.09 -1.78
N VAL A 187 -18.69 -15.68 -1.50
CA VAL A 187 -19.11 -14.28 -1.58
C VAL A 187 -18.82 -13.60 -0.26
N PHE A 188 -18.01 -12.53 -0.33
CA PHE A 188 -17.72 -11.68 0.82
C PHE A 188 -18.50 -10.37 0.70
N SER A 189 -19.17 -9.95 1.77
CA SER A 189 -19.73 -8.61 1.83
C SER A 189 -18.61 -7.56 1.91
N ARG A 190 -18.93 -6.31 1.57
CA ARG A 190 -17.98 -5.20 1.72
C ARG A 190 -17.48 -5.07 3.16
N GLU A 191 -18.37 -5.18 4.12
CA GLU A 191 -18.07 -5.14 5.55
C GLU A 191 -17.13 -6.29 5.97
N GLN A 192 -17.36 -7.51 5.48
CA GLN A 192 -16.47 -8.64 5.75
C GLN A 192 -15.07 -8.41 5.19
N LEU A 193 -14.98 -7.90 3.95
CA LEU A 193 -13.68 -7.56 3.35
C LEU A 193 -12.96 -6.46 4.12
N LEU A 194 -13.69 -5.45 4.60
CA LEU A 194 -13.14 -4.41 5.46
C LEU A 194 -12.58 -4.98 6.76
N ASN A 195 -13.33 -5.84 7.44
CA ASN A 195 -12.90 -6.45 8.70
C ASN A 195 -11.64 -7.30 8.52
N HIS A 196 -11.46 -7.97 7.38
CA HIS A 196 -10.24 -8.72 7.06
C HIS A 196 -9.04 -7.83 6.74
N LEU A 197 -9.27 -6.58 6.34
CA LEU A 197 -8.19 -5.64 6.02
C LEU A 197 -7.66 -4.88 7.24
N HIS A 198 -8.45 -4.73 8.28
CA HIS A 198 -8.13 -3.95 9.46
C HIS A 198 -8.19 -4.80 10.72
N ASP A 199 -7.04 -5.08 11.32
CA ASP A 199 -6.91 -5.72 12.65
C ASP A 199 -7.25 -4.76 13.80
N ASP A 200 -7.43 -3.47 13.54
CA ASP A 200 -7.73 -2.43 14.52
C ASP A 200 -9.07 -1.75 14.19
N ASP A 201 -9.89 -1.60 15.21
CA ASP A 201 -11.22 -0.99 15.36
C ASP A 201 -11.38 0.41 14.73
N ARG A 202 -11.24 0.54 13.39
CA ARG A 202 -11.33 1.83 12.70
C ARG A 202 -12.22 1.76 11.45
N SER A 203 -13.23 2.59 11.47
CA SER A 203 -14.21 2.83 10.44
C SER A 203 -13.60 3.18 9.07
N VAL A 204 -13.37 2.17 8.27
CA VAL A 204 -13.16 2.32 6.83
C VAL A 204 -14.48 1.94 6.18
N THR A 205 -14.93 2.69 5.19
CA THR A 205 -16.25 2.46 4.61
C THR A 205 -16.23 1.50 3.43
N ASP A 206 -17.41 0.98 3.14
CA ASP A 206 -17.71 0.04 2.04
C ASP A 206 -17.20 0.52 0.67
N ARG A 207 -17.16 1.81 0.41
CA ARG A 207 -16.74 2.38 -0.87
C ARG A 207 -15.24 2.25 -1.15
N ALA A 208 -14.40 2.22 -0.10
CA ALA A 208 -12.96 2.01 -0.26
C ALA A 208 -12.64 0.65 -0.87
N ILE A 209 -13.41 -0.37 -0.50
CA ILE A 209 -13.28 -1.72 -1.05
C ILE A 209 -13.47 -1.72 -2.56
N ASP A 210 -14.47 -1.03 -3.07
CA ASP A 210 -14.78 -1.01 -4.51
C ASP A 210 -13.60 -0.50 -5.35
N THR A 211 -12.84 0.46 -4.82
CA THR A 211 -11.65 0.98 -5.50
C THR A 211 -10.48 0.01 -5.46
N HIS A 212 -10.21 -0.62 -4.31
CA HIS A 212 -9.17 -1.64 -4.22
C HIS A 212 -9.51 -2.85 -5.09
N ILE A 213 -10.77 -3.25 -5.15
CA ILE A 213 -11.24 -4.29 -6.08
C ILE A 213 -11.02 -3.87 -7.54
N LYS A 214 -11.36 -2.64 -7.91
CA LYS A 214 -11.11 -2.11 -9.26
C LYS A 214 -9.62 -2.14 -9.63
N ASN A 215 -8.75 -1.71 -8.72
CA ASN A 215 -7.31 -1.72 -8.93
C ASN A 215 -6.77 -3.15 -9.05
N LEU A 216 -7.23 -4.04 -8.16
CA LEU A 216 -6.83 -5.45 -8.18
C LEU A 216 -7.28 -6.14 -9.47
N ARG A 217 -8.51 -5.91 -9.95
CA ARG A 217 -9.00 -6.39 -11.25
C ARG A 217 -8.09 -5.95 -12.39
N ARG A 218 -7.75 -4.66 -12.45
CA ARG A 218 -6.85 -4.11 -13.49
C ARG A 218 -5.48 -4.81 -13.49
N LYS A 219 -4.96 -5.19 -12.31
CA LYS A 219 -3.68 -5.87 -12.17
C LYS A 219 -3.75 -7.36 -12.51
N LEU A 220 -4.90 -7.98 -12.35
CA LEU A 220 -5.14 -9.38 -12.71
C LEU A 220 -5.52 -9.56 -14.20
N GLU A 221 -6.10 -8.54 -14.84
CA GLU A 221 -6.59 -8.61 -16.23
C GLU A 221 -5.55 -9.09 -17.26
N PRO A 222 -4.27 -8.65 -17.22
CA PRO A 222 -3.26 -9.13 -18.17
C PRO A 222 -3.01 -10.64 -18.09
N PHE A 223 -3.22 -11.24 -16.93
CA PHE A 223 -3.00 -12.67 -16.68
C PHE A 223 -4.20 -13.55 -17.01
N PHE A 224 -5.39 -12.94 -17.01
CA PHE A 224 -6.66 -13.62 -17.26
C PHE A 224 -7.50 -12.84 -18.28
N PRO A 225 -7.01 -12.66 -19.52
CA PRO A 225 -7.68 -11.84 -20.53
C PRO A 225 -9.10 -12.37 -20.83
N GLY A 226 -10.07 -11.46 -20.77
CA GLY A 226 -11.48 -11.79 -20.99
C GLY A 226 -12.19 -12.48 -19.82
N HIS A 227 -11.46 -12.75 -18.72
CA HIS A 227 -12.05 -13.32 -17.49
C HIS A 227 -11.92 -12.34 -16.32
N ASN A 228 -13.05 -12.02 -15.69
CA ASN A 228 -13.04 -11.19 -14.51
C ASN A 228 -12.92 -12.08 -13.26
N ALA A 229 -11.67 -12.27 -12.78
CA ALA A 229 -11.38 -13.12 -11.63
C ALA A 229 -12.10 -12.69 -10.35
N ILE A 230 -12.46 -11.40 -10.20
CA ILE A 230 -13.23 -10.90 -9.05
C ILE A 230 -14.59 -10.45 -9.55
N GLN A 231 -15.61 -11.22 -9.28
CA GLN A 231 -16.98 -10.96 -9.73
C GLN A 231 -17.76 -10.17 -8.68
N ALA A 232 -18.62 -9.25 -9.14
CA ALA A 232 -19.54 -8.54 -8.26
C ALA A 232 -20.85 -9.33 -8.17
N VAL A 233 -21.27 -9.60 -6.93
CA VAL A 233 -22.60 -10.17 -6.66
C VAL A 233 -23.51 -9.03 -6.23
N TYR A 234 -24.45 -8.69 -7.10
CA TYR A 234 -25.31 -7.50 -6.93
C TYR A 234 -26.01 -7.50 -5.56
N GLY A 235 -25.88 -6.38 -4.85
CA GLY A 235 -26.50 -6.20 -3.52
C GLY A 235 -25.84 -6.96 -2.37
N VAL A 236 -24.82 -7.81 -2.64
CA VAL A 236 -24.17 -8.65 -1.64
C VAL A 236 -22.69 -8.27 -1.43
N GLY A 237 -21.88 -8.33 -2.49
CA GLY A 237 -20.44 -8.10 -2.38
C GLY A 237 -19.65 -8.62 -3.56
N TYR A 238 -18.54 -9.31 -3.28
CA TYR A 238 -17.60 -9.82 -4.27
C TYR A 238 -17.23 -11.27 -4.00
N CYS A 239 -16.97 -12.02 -5.06
CA CYS A 239 -16.38 -13.36 -5.01
C CYS A 239 -15.19 -13.44 -5.97
N PHE A 240 -14.30 -14.39 -5.72
CA PHE A 240 -13.10 -14.62 -6.51
C PHE A 240 -13.13 -16.03 -7.11
N GLU A 241 -12.91 -16.11 -8.40
CA GLU A 241 -12.88 -17.37 -9.12
C GLU A 241 -11.91 -17.27 -10.28
N LEU A 242 -10.93 -18.17 -10.31
CA LEU A 242 -9.98 -18.25 -11.42
C LEU A 242 -10.59 -19.13 -12.53
N PRO A 243 -10.25 -18.85 -13.79
CA PRO A 243 -10.60 -19.75 -14.89
C PRO A 243 -9.93 -21.11 -14.67
N ALA A 244 -10.67 -22.15 -14.99
CA ALA A 244 -10.20 -23.53 -14.93
C ALA A 244 -9.04 -23.79 -15.89
#